data_953f86ee53f9ccbf50b2dd2047eeeb1c
#
_entry.id   953f86ee53f9ccbf50b2dd2047eeeb1c
#
_cell.length_a   1.000
_cell.length_b   1.000
_cell.length_c   1.000
_cell.angle_alpha   90.00
_cell.angle_beta   90.00
_cell.angle_gamma   90.00
#
_symmetry.space_group_name_H-M   'P 1'
#
loop_
_entity.id
_entity.type
_entity.pdbx_description
1 polymer ?
#
loop_
_entity_poly.entity_id
_entity_poly.type
_entity_poly.pdbx_seq_one_letter_code
_entity_poly.pdbx_strand_id
1 'polypeptide(L)'
;MDPPLVTPTSQIVGTQAVFNVIMGERYKMVTKEFKGLVHGDYGKTPAPIKPEFTKKILGDEQPITCRFADTLAPEMDKLKAEAAKWATQEEDVLTYAMFPQVAPKFFDKRNAKKQGVDGDHVDYTNQSHPV
;
A
#
# COMPACT_ATOMS: atom_id res chain seq x y z
N MET A 1 18.32 12.19 -14.34
CA MET A 1 18.73 11.12 -13.42
C MET A 1 19.72 10.22 -14.15
N ASP A 2 20.82 9.95 -13.53
CA ASP A 2 21.84 9.05 -14.06
C ASP A 2 22.24 8.08 -12.92
N PRO A 3 21.98 6.78 -13.01
CA PRO A 3 21.33 6.09 -14.13
C PRO A 3 19.82 6.43 -14.25
N PRO A 4 19.19 6.18 -15.42
CA PRO A 4 17.78 6.44 -15.61
C PRO A 4 16.92 5.57 -14.69
N LEU A 5 15.89 6.17 -14.10
CA LEU A 5 14.94 5.50 -13.24
C LEU A 5 13.56 5.48 -13.91
N VAL A 6 12.82 4.41 -13.71
CA VAL A 6 11.44 4.25 -14.17
C VAL A 6 10.46 4.38 -12.99
N THR A 7 9.19 4.50 -13.30
CA THR A 7 8.10 4.52 -12.30
C THR A 7 8.09 3.22 -11.48
N PRO A 8 7.90 3.26 -10.15
CA PRO A 8 7.59 4.45 -9.33
C PRO A 8 8.82 5.23 -8.84
N THR A 9 10.02 4.69 -8.95
CA THR A 9 11.23 5.27 -8.36
C THR A 9 11.57 6.66 -8.92
N SER A 10 11.33 6.88 -10.21
CA SER A 10 11.51 8.20 -10.82
C SER A 10 10.61 9.28 -10.20
N GLN A 11 9.37 8.94 -9.88
CA GLN A 11 8.42 9.86 -9.24
C GLN A 11 8.84 10.16 -7.80
N ILE A 12 9.28 9.16 -7.05
CA ILE A 12 9.77 9.32 -5.68
C ILE A 12 10.96 10.27 -5.64
N VAL A 13 11.94 10.07 -6.50
CA VAL A 13 13.13 10.93 -6.60
C VAL A 13 12.75 12.33 -7.09
N GLY A 14 11.84 12.45 -8.06
CA GLY A 14 11.34 13.73 -8.56
C GLY A 14 10.65 14.53 -7.46
N THR A 15 9.76 13.90 -6.71
CA THR A 15 9.07 14.55 -5.57
C THR A 15 10.07 15.03 -4.51
N GLN A 16 11.05 14.20 -4.15
CA GLN A 16 12.10 14.60 -3.21
C GLN A 16 12.93 15.79 -3.73
N ALA A 17 13.21 15.83 -5.03
CA ALA A 17 13.91 16.95 -5.64
C ALA A 17 13.12 18.26 -5.53
N VAL A 18 11.80 18.22 -5.73
CA VAL A 18 10.92 19.38 -5.54
C VAL A 18 10.94 19.84 -4.08
N PHE A 19 10.85 18.96 -3.11
CA PHE A 19 10.95 19.32 -1.70
C PHE A 19 12.31 19.94 -1.34
N ASN A 20 13.40 19.44 -1.90
CA ASN A 20 14.72 20.04 -1.69
C ASN A 20 14.79 21.51 -2.16
N VAL A 21 14.08 21.84 -3.26
CA VAL A 21 14.00 23.21 -3.77
C VAL A 21 13.11 24.08 -2.88
N ILE A 22 11.90 23.59 -2.55
CA ILE A 22 10.93 24.35 -1.74
C ILE A 22 11.50 24.67 -0.35
N MET A 23 12.21 23.71 0.26
CA MET A 23 12.78 23.87 1.59
C MET A 23 14.09 24.69 1.62
N GLY A 24 14.64 25.01 0.44
CA GLY A 24 15.90 25.75 0.28
C GLY A 24 17.15 24.97 0.71
N GLU A 25 16.98 23.77 1.22
CA GLU A 25 18.06 22.90 1.69
C GLU A 25 17.80 21.44 1.32
N ARG A 26 18.85 20.76 0.81
CA ARG A 26 18.74 19.35 0.39
C ARG A 26 18.55 18.41 1.59
N TYR A 27 17.46 17.63 1.51
CA TYR A 27 17.12 16.61 2.51
C TYR A 27 16.83 17.15 3.91
N LYS A 28 16.43 18.43 4.03
CA LYS A 28 15.86 18.99 5.25
C LYS A 28 14.54 18.32 5.61
N MET A 29 13.74 18.02 4.60
CA MET A 29 12.56 17.19 4.67
C MET A 29 12.74 15.99 3.75
N VAL A 30 12.62 14.79 4.30
CA VAL A 30 12.70 13.52 3.56
C VAL A 30 11.33 12.88 3.55
N THR A 31 10.81 12.58 2.36
CA THR A 31 9.53 11.88 2.25
C THR A 31 9.67 10.42 2.69
N LYS A 32 8.57 9.85 3.19
CA LYS A 32 8.52 8.44 3.61
C LYS A 32 8.91 7.50 2.45
N GLU A 33 8.41 7.79 1.27
CA GLU A 33 8.68 7.02 0.06
C GLU A 33 10.16 7.08 -0.34
N PHE A 34 10.78 8.24 -0.22
CA PHE A 34 12.21 8.40 -0.50
C PHE A 34 13.07 7.67 0.54
N LYS A 35 12.67 7.71 1.81
CA LYS A 35 13.32 6.93 2.87
C LYS A 35 13.21 5.44 2.57
N GLY A 36 12.02 4.94 2.20
CA GLY A 36 11.78 3.55 1.81
C GLY A 36 12.60 3.13 0.58
N LEU A 37 12.78 4.04 -0.40
CA LEU A 37 13.65 3.77 -1.56
C LEU A 37 15.11 3.54 -1.14
N VAL A 38 15.63 4.37 -0.24
CA VAL A 38 17.01 4.24 0.27
C VAL A 38 17.14 3.02 1.18
N HIS A 39 16.09 2.67 1.91
CA HIS A 39 16.03 1.49 2.78
C HIS A 39 15.98 0.17 1.99
N GLY A 40 15.47 0.19 0.74
CA GLY A 40 15.38 -0.99 -0.11
C GLY A 40 13.99 -1.58 -0.26
N ASP A 41 12.95 -0.91 0.23
CA ASP A 41 11.54 -1.37 0.17
C ASP A 41 11.06 -1.55 -1.28
N TYR A 42 11.65 -0.81 -2.21
CA TYR A 42 11.35 -0.86 -3.65
C TYR A 42 12.31 -1.76 -4.44
N GLY A 43 13.10 -2.58 -3.74
CA GLY A 43 14.08 -3.48 -4.34
C GLY A 43 15.44 -2.83 -4.60
N LYS A 44 16.29 -3.57 -5.32
CA LYS A 44 17.65 -3.15 -5.59
C LYS A 44 17.69 -1.95 -6.54
N THR A 45 18.42 -0.91 -6.15
CA THR A 45 18.67 0.25 -7.02
C THR A 45 19.59 -0.08 -8.18
N PRO A 46 19.47 0.59 -9.35
CA PRO A 46 20.30 0.32 -10.53
C PRO A 46 21.79 0.62 -10.34
N ALA A 47 22.11 1.47 -9.36
CA ALA A 47 23.48 1.73 -8.93
C ALA A 47 23.55 1.73 -7.40
N PRO A 48 24.71 1.37 -6.80
CA PRO A 48 24.86 1.37 -5.36
C PRO A 48 24.72 2.79 -4.79
N ILE A 49 23.99 2.92 -3.68
CA ILE A 49 23.87 4.18 -2.93
C ILE A 49 25.10 4.31 -2.04
N LYS A 50 25.69 5.51 -2.00
CA LYS A 50 26.86 5.79 -1.15
C LYS A 50 26.50 5.60 0.32
N PRO A 51 27.33 4.91 1.14
CA PRO A 51 27.04 4.66 2.55
C PRO A 51 26.80 5.93 3.38
N GLU A 52 27.55 6.99 3.09
CA GLU A 52 27.40 8.30 3.74
C GLU A 52 26.01 8.90 3.50
N PHE A 53 25.50 8.73 2.26
CA PHE A 53 24.17 9.19 1.90
C PHE A 53 23.08 8.34 2.57
N THR A 54 23.25 7.01 2.57
CA THR A 54 22.37 6.11 3.29
C THR A 54 22.25 6.49 4.75
N LYS A 55 23.37 6.70 5.43
CA LYS A 55 23.41 7.13 6.83
C LYS A 55 22.74 8.50 7.04
N LYS A 56 22.90 9.44 6.10
CA LYS A 56 22.23 10.74 6.17
C LYS A 56 20.70 10.63 6.11
N ILE A 57 20.16 9.69 5.31
CA ILE A 57 18.71 9.55 5.10
C ILE A 57 18.07 8.61 6.13
N LEU A 58 18.71 7.50 6.46
CA LEU A 58 18.19 6.48 7.36
C LEU A 58 18.58 6.67 8.82
N GLY A 59 19.67 7.44 9.10
CA GLY A 59 20.25 7.53 10.43
C GLY A 59 20.88 6.19 10.83
N ASP A 60 20.39 5.58 11.90
CA ASP A 60 20.91 4.32 12.43
C ASP A 60 20.23 3.08 11.83
N GLU A 61 19.18 3.25 11.01
CA GLU A 61 18.52 2.14 10.32
C GLU A 61 19.42 1.56 9.22
N GLN A 62 19.44 0.24 9.12
CA GLN A 62 20.20 -0.46 8.08
C GLN A 62 19.30 -0.77 6.88
N PRO A 63 19.80 -0.61 5.64
CA PRO A 63 19.07 -1.04 4.46
C PRO A 63 18.83 -2.55 4.48
N ILE A 64 17.66 -2.98 3.98
CA ILE A 64 17.39 -4.40 3.78
C ILE A 64 18.20 -4.93 2.59
N THR A 65 18.66 -6.17 2.71
CA THR A 65 19.45 -6.86 1.68
C THR A 65 18.68 -7.99 0.99
N CYS A 66 17.50 -8.33 1.53
CA CYS A 66 16.55 -9.30 0.97
C CYS A 66 15.42 -8.58 0.20
N ARG A 67 14.50 -9.33 -0.39
CA ARG A 67 13.29 -8.73 -0.95
C ARG A 67 12.40 -8.22 0.19
N PHE A 68 11.74 -7.09 -0.02
CA PHE A 68 10.81 -6.55 0.98
C PHE A 68 9.73 -7.58 1.36
N ALA A 69 9.22 -8.34 0.40
CA ALA A 69 8.25 -9.40 0.66
C ALA A 69 8.75 -10.49 1.64
N ASP A 70 10.06 -10.73 1.71
CA ASP A 70 10.64 -11.72 2.63
C ASP A 70 10.61 -11.24 4.10
N THR A 71 10.36 -9.96 4.34
CA THR A 71 10.22 -9.37 5.68
C THR A 71 8.78 -9.43 6.20
N LEU A 72 7.81 -9.77 5.33
CA LEU A 72 6.39 -9.80 5.68
C LEU A 72 6.02 -11.14 6.30
N ALA A 73 5.26 -11.11 7.39
CA ALA A 73 4.68 -12.31 7.95
C ALA A 73 3.48 -12.79 7.09
N PRO A 74 3.23 -14.12 6.99
CA PRO A 74 2.03 -14.63 6.35
C PRO A 74 0.76 -14.12 7.05
N GLU A 75 -0.18 -13.54 6.29
CA GLU A 75 -1.40 -12.94 6.83
C GLU A 75 -2.69 -13.63 6.35
N MET A 76 -2.60 -14.63 5.47
CA MET A 76 -3.78 -15.24 4.84
C MET A 76 -4.79 -15.83 5.84
N ASP A 77 -4.33 -16.47 6.91
CA ASP A 77 -5.23 -17.08 7.89
C ASP A 77 -6.00 -16.00 8.66
N LYS A 78 -5.33 -14.92 9.03
CA LYS A 78 -5.95 -13.75 9.64
C LYS A 78 -6.98 -13.12 8.71
N LEU A 79 -6.62 -12.88 7.45
CA LEU A 79 -7.49 -12.28 6.44
C LEU A 79 -8.71 -13.16 6.13
N LYS A 80 -8.55 -14.49 6.10
CA LYS A 80 -9.67 -15.43 5.96
C LYS A 80 -10.64 -15.31 7.13
N ALA A 81 -10.15 -15.21 8.36
CA ALA A 81 -10.98 -15.03 9.53
C ALA A 81 -11.73 -13.69 9.53
N GLU A 82 -11.07 -12.61 9.17
CA GLU A 82 -11.67 -11.27 9.10
C GLU A 82 -12.72 -11.17 7.98
N ALA A 83 -12.46 -11.75 6.81
CA ALA A 83 -13.35 -11.71 5.66
C ALA A 83 -14.48 -12.76 5.73
N ALA A 84 -14.47 -13.68 6.69
CA ALA A 84 -15.37 -14.85 6.72
C ALA A 84 -16.86 -14.51 6.61
N LYS A 85 -17.30 -13.37 7.14
CA LYS A 85 -18.71 -12.96 7.08
C LYS A 85 -19.19 -12.53 5.68
N TRP A 86 -18.28 -12.19 4.77
CA TRP A 86 -18.61 -11.71 3.43
C TRP A 86 -18.12 -12.64 2.31
N ALA A 87 -17.00 -13.31 2.56
CA ALA A 87 -16.32 -14.13 1.56
C ALA A 87 -17.14 -15.37 1.22
N THR A 88 -17.40 -15.57 -0.06
CA THR A 88 -18.07 -16.75 -0.61
C THR A 88 -17.10 -17.59 -1.46
N GLN A 89 -15.93 -17.06 -1.75
CA GLN A 89 -14.89 -17.67 -2.57
C GLN A 89 -13.52 -17.12 -2.15
N GLU A 90 -12.44 -17.77 -2.56
CA GLU A 90 -11.08 -17.40 -2.12
C GLU A 90 -10.65 -16.02 -2.60
N GLU A 91 -11.08 -15.62 -3.81
CA GLU A 91 -10.81 -14.30 -4.38
C GLU A 91 -11.41 -13.15 -3.56
N ASP A 92 -12.45 -13.43 -2.79
CA ASP A 92 -13.03 -12.43 -1.89
C ASP A 92 -12.07 -12.07 -0.76
N VAL A 93 -11.30 -13.05 -0.26
CA VAL A 93 -10.27 -12.82 0.77
C VAL A 93 -9.17 -11.93 0.21
N LEU A 94 -8.74 -12.18 -1.04
CA LEU A 94 -7.74 -11.35 -1.71
C LEU A 94 -8.27 -9.93 -1.96
N THR A 95 -9.53 -9.82 -2.37
CA THR A 95 -10.20 -8.51 -2.54
C THR A 95 -10.23 -7.73 -1.23
N TYR A 96 -10.55 -8.40 -0.12
CA TYR A 96 -10.52 -7.78 1.20
C TYR A 96 -9.10 -7.37 1.61
N ALA A 97 -8.10 -8.23 1.36
CA ALA A 97 -6.70 -7.92 1.65
C ALA A 97 -6.21 -6.67 0.92
N MET A 98 -6.56 -6.51 -0.34
CA MET A 98 -6.14 -5.38 -1.16
C MET A 98 -6.93 -4.10 -0.89
N PHE A 99 -8.20 -4.21 -0.53
CA PHE A 99 -9.13 -3.09 -0.39
C PHE A 99 -9.98 -3.17 0.89
N PRO A 100 -9.38 -3.23 2.09
CA PRO A 100 -10.09 -3.52 3.34
C PRO A 100 -11.18 -2.50 3.69
N GLN A 101 -11.07 -1.27 3.20
CA GLN A 101 -12.05 -0.21 3.47
C GLN A 101 -13.24 -0.23 2.49
N VAL A 102 -13.05 -0.75 1.30
CA VAL A 102 -14.05 -0.72 0.20
C VAL A 102 -14.75 -2.06 0.04
N ALA A 103 -14.01 -3.16 0.19
CA ALA A 103 -14.48 -4.52 -0.03
C ALA A 103 -15.75 -4.87 0.77
N PRO A 104 -15.89 -4.53 2.06
CA PRO A 104 -17.10 -4.83 2.83
C PRO A 104 -18.37 -4.28 2.17
N LYS A 105 -18.37 -3.01 1.81
CA LYS A 105 -19.53 -2.37 1.15
C LYS A 105 -19.86 -3.00 -0.21
N PHE A 106 -18.84 -3.37 -0.96
CA PHE A 106 -19.01 -4.09 -2.23
C PHE A 106 -19.64 -5.48 -2.00
N PHE A 107 -19.17 -6.22 -1.00
CA PHE A 107 -19.70 -7.54 -0.69
C PHE A 107 -21.14 -7.49 -0.20
N ASP A 108 -21.48 -6.53 0.66
CA ASP A 108 -22.85 -6.33 1.14
C ASP A 108 -23.81 -6.06 -0.03
N LYS A 109 -23.45 -5.15 -0.94
CA LYS A 109 -24.23 -4.86 -2.15
C LYS A 109 -24.35 -6.10 -3.07
N ARG A 110 -23.25 -6.81 -3.30
CA ARG A 110 -23.24 -8.03 -4.12
C ARG A 110 -24.14 -9.14 -3.53
N ASN A 111 -24.04 -9.34 -2.22
CA ASN A 111 -24.80 -10.38 -1.53
C ASN A 111 -26.29 -10.04 -1.46
N ALA A 112 -26.64 -8.78 -1.21
CA ALA A 112 -28.01 -8.29 -1.26
C ALA A 112 -28.63 -8.52 -2.65
N LYS A 113 -27.91 -8.18 -3.72
CA LYS A 113 -28.35 -8.43 -5.09
C LYS A 113 -28.56 -9.92 -5.39
N LYS A 114 -27.67 -10.81 -4.90
CA LYS A 114 -27.83 -12.26 -5.03
C LYS A 114 -29.10 -12.78 -4.31
N GLN A 115 -29.49 -12.13 -3.24
CA GLN A 115 -30.70 -12.47 -2.44
C GLN A 115 -31.98 -11.80 -2.98
N GLY A 116 -31.90 -11.07 -4.09
CA GLY A 116 -33.04 -10.37 -4.69
C GLY A 116 -33.40 -9.06 -3.98
N VAL A 117 -32.50 -8.53 -3.16
CA VAL A 117 -32.65 -7.23 -2.50
C VAL A 117 -31.92 -6.16 -3.30
N ASP A 118 -32.56 -5.03 -3.59
CA ASP A 118 -31.90 -3.89 -4.22
C ASP A 118 -30.92 -3.25 -3.22
N GLY A 119 -29.61 -3.45 -3.46
CA GLY A 119 -28.57 -2.91 -2.59
C GLY A 119 -28.46 -1.39 -2.57
N ASP A 120 -29.09 -0.68 -3.52
CA ASP A 120 -29.13 0.78 -3.56
C ASP A 120 -30.22 1.35 -2.63
N HIS A 121 -31.16 0.51 -2.20
CA HIS A 121 -32.27 0.87 -1.29
C HIS A 121 -32.17 0.20 0.09
N VAL A 122 -31.03 -0.42 0.41
CA VAL A 122 -30.82 -0.98 1.75
C VAL A 122 -30.56 0.16 2.75
N ASP A 123 -31.51 0.35 3.65
CA ASP A 123 -31.32 1.24 4.80
C ASP A 123 -30.40 0.57 5.83
N TYR A 124 -29.18 1.05 5.93
CA TYR A 124 -28.17 0.56 6.89
C TYR A 124 -28.53 0.86 8.35
N THR A 125 -29.60 1.62 8.59
CA THR A 125 -30.09 1.96 9.94
C THR A 125 -31.12 0.98 10.50
N ASN A 126 -31.38 -0.13 9.82
CA ASN A 126 -32.18 -1.29 10.27
C ASN A 126 -33.58 -1.49 9.61
N GLN A 127 -33.82 -0.90 8.46
CA GLN A 127 -35.07 -1.16 7.73
C GLN A 127 -34.76 -1.63 6.30
N SER A 128 -34.90 -2.91 6.02
CA SER A 128 -34.92 -3.41 4.66
C SER A 128 -36.32 -3.22 4.09
N HIS A 129 -36.46 -2.46 3.02
CA HIS A 129 -37.71 -2.40 2.27
C HIS A 129 -37.61 -3.42 1.13
N PRO A 130 -38.44 -4.47 1.10
CA PRO A 130 -38.54 -5.35 -0.05
C PRO A 130 -39.07 -4.54 -1.23
N VAL A 131 -38.48 -4.78 -2.41
CA VAL A 131 -38.88 -4.18 -3.68
C VAL A 131 -40.06 -4.95 -4.25
#